data_a35fff6e045acb9d5ded64de8e0c5286
#
_entry.id   a35fff6e045acb9d5ded64de8e0c5286
#
_cell.length_a   1.000
_cell.length_b   1.000
_cell.length_c   1.000
_cell.angle_alpha   90.00
_cell.angle_beta   90.00
_cell.angle_gamma   90.00
#
_symmetry.space_group_name_H-M   'P 1'
#
loop_
_entity.id
_entity.type
_entity.pdbx_description
1 polymer ?
#
loop_
_entity_poly.entity_id
_entity_poly.type
_entity_poly.pdbx_seq_one_letter_code
_entity_poly.pdbx_strand_id
1 'polypeptide(L)'
;MAAALILEHAEGADTDFLVYTGNFCGYCKALKRLLDGRSMSFTEYNFDEHNGLRKQIVAATGHRTVPVVFDIRENEPVFIGGFDETNRYLK
;
A
#
# COMPACT_ATOMS: atom_id res chain seq x y z
N MET A 1 -0.08 -0.87 -18.22
CA MET A 1 -1.21 -1.18 -17.34
C MET A 1 -0.83 -0.93 -15.89
N ALA A 2 -1.79 -0.52 -15.09
CA ALA A 2 -1.52 -0.18 -13.68
C ALA A 2 -0.95 -1.35 -12.87
N ALA A 3 -1.36 -2.59 -13.21
CA ALA A 3 -0.82 -3.78 -12.54
C ALA A 3 0.69 -3.92 -12.77
N ALA A 4 1.19 -3.54 -13.93
CA ALA A 4 2.62 -3.57 -14.21
C ALA A 4 3.37 -2.56 -13.33
N LEU A 5 2.76 -1.40 -13.09
CA LEU A 5 3.35 -0.39 -12.20
C LEU A 5 3.48 -0.91 -10.77
N ILE A 6 2.44 -1.59 -10.29
CA ILE A 6 2.47 -2.18 -8.95
C ILE A 6 3.59 -3.23 -8.86
N LEU A 7 3.73 -4.06 -9.88
CA LEU A 7 4.83 -5.04 -9.93
C LEU A 7 6.19 -4.36 -9.89
N GLU A 8 6.36 -3.27 -10.65
CA GLU A 8 7.62 -2.51 -10.64
C GLU A 8 7.92 -1.96 -9.25
N HIS A 9 6.91 -1.38 -8.59
CA HIS A 9 7.08 -0.83 -7.25
C HIS A 9 7.44 -1.93 -6.26
N ALA A 10 6.78 -3.09 -6.37
CA ALA A 10 7.05 -4.23 -5.50
C ALA A 10 8.43 -4.79 -5.70
N GLU A 11 8.88 -4.91 -6.96
CA GLU A 11 10.21 -5.43 -7.27
C GLU A 11 11.32 -4.50 -6.81
N GLY A 12 11.07 -3.19 -6.84
CA GLY A 12 12.03 -2.21 -6.38
C GLY A 12 12.02 -2.00 -4.87
N ALA A 13 11.05 -2.58 -4.18
CA ALA A 13 10.91 -2.42 -2.73
C ALA A 13 11.54 -3.60 -2.01
N ASP A 14 12.36 -3.31 -1.00
CA ASP A 14 13.01 -4.35 -0.20
C ASP A 14 12.37 -4.36 1.18
N THR A 15 11.04 -4.50 1.22
CA THR A 15 10.26 -4.42 2.45
C THR A 15 9.16 -5.46 2.45
N ASP A 16 8.45 -5.57 3.58
CA ASP A 16 7.37 -6.55 3.74
C ASP A 16 6.08 -6.11 3.05
N PHE A 17 5.81 -4.81 3.02
CA PHE A 17 4.56 -4.26 2.50
C PHE A 17 4.83 -3.09 1.56
N LEU A 18 3.92 -2.91 0.62
CA LEU A 18 3.89 -1.76 -0.28
C LEU A 18 2.61 -0.98 0.06
N VAL A 19 2.75 0.31 0.35
CA VAL A 19 1.64 1.11 0.85
C VAL A 19 1.52 2.39 0.03
N TYR A 20 0.30 2.69 -0.41
CA TYR A 20 -0.01 3.94 -1.09
C TYR A 20 -0.82 4.81 -0.12
N THR A 21 -0.41 6.05 0.03
CA THR A 21 -1.00 6.96 1.01
C THR A 21 -1.38 8.30 0.39
N GLY A 22 -1.89 9.20 1.20
CA GLY A 22 -2.18 10.58 0.83
C GLY A 22 -1.90 11.49 2.01
N ASN A 23 -1.88 12.78 1.76
CA ASN A 23 -1.73 13.77 2.82
C ASN A 23 -3.01 13.82 3.66
N PHE A 24 -2.87 14.21 4.92
CA PHE A 24 -4.00 14.38 5.84
C PHE A 24 -4.85 13.11 5.99
N CYS A 25 -4.19 11.96 6.08
CA CYS A 25 -4.86 10.67 6.14
C CYS A 25 -4.64 10.02 7.50
N GLY A 26 -5.67 10.05 8.35
CA GLY A 26 -5.60 9.44 9.69
C GLY A 26 -5.41 7.93 9.63
N TYR A 27 -6.09 7.26 8.70
CA TYR A 27 -5.96 5.80 8.54
C TYR A 27 -4.58 5.40 8.03
N CYS A 28 -3.94 6.27 7.23
CA CYS A 28 -2.57 6.02 6.78
C CYS A 28 -1.60 6.05 7.96
N LYS A 29 -1.80 7.00 8.87
CA LYS A 29 -0.99 7.08 10.10
C LYS A 29 -1.22 5.87 10.99
N ALA A 30 -2.49 5.45 11.13
CA ALA A 30 -2.84 4.27 11.92
C ALA A 30 -2.19 3.02 11.32
N LEU A 31 -2.19 2.89 10.00
CA LEU A 31 -1.54 1.77 9.32
C LEU A 31 -0.05 1.72 9.61
N LYS A 32 0.63 2.86 9.53
CA LYS A 32 2.06 2.91 9.80
C LYS A 32 2.37 2.48 11.23
N ARG A 33 1.56 2.92 12.20
CA ARG A 33 1.72 2.48 13.59
C ARG A 33 1.49 1.00 13.76
N LEU A 34 0.49 0.45 13.05
CA LEU A 34 0.21 -0.99 13.08
C LEU A 34 1.41 -1.79 12.60
N LEU A 35 1.97 -1.41 11.45
CA LEU A 35 3.11 -2.12 10.88
C LEU A 35 4.36 -1.96 11.74
N ASP A 36 4.64 -0.75 12.20
CA ASP A 36 5.78 -0.49 13.09
C ASP A 36 5.66 -1.29 14.39
N GLY A 37 4.47 -1.35 14.95
CA GLY A 37 4.22 -2.10 16.18
C GLY A 37 4.42 -3.60 16.02
N ARG A 38 4.37 -4.10 14.79
CA ARG A 38 4.60 -5.51 14.48
C ARG A 38 5.99 -5.75 13.89
N SER A 39 6.84 -4.73 13.89
CA SER A 39 8.19 -4.78 13.33
C SER A 39 8.19 -5.18 11.85
N MET A 40 7.19 -4.73 11.12
CA MET A 40 7.06 -4.99 9.69
C MET A 40 7.46 -3.75 8.89
N SER A 41 8.31 -3.94 7.90
CA SER A 41 8.79 -2.86 7.05
C SER A 41 7.81 -2.57 5.92
N PHE A 42 7.84 -1.33 5.42
CA PHE A 42 6.98 -0.96 4.30
C PHE A 42 7.66 0.09 3.42
N THR A 43 7.28 0.10 2.15
CA THR A 43 7.68 1.12 1.19
C THR A 43 6.42 1.93 0.89
N GLU A 44 6.53 3.24 0.96
CA GLU A 44 5.38 4.14 0.84
C GLU A 44 5.49 5.01 -0.39
N TYR A 45 4.39 5.11 -1.14
CA TYR A 45 4.21 6.09 -2.21
C TYR A 45 3.04 6.98 -1.85
N ASN A 46 3.27 8.26 -1.68
CA ASN A 46 2.22 9.22 -1.35
C ASN A 46 1.62 9.76 -2.65
N PHE A 47 0.32 9.59 -2.83
CA PHE A 47 -0.38 10.01 -4.05
C PHE A 47 -0.27 11.52 -4.31
N ASP A 48 -0.14 12.32 -3.26
CA ASP A 48 -0.04 13.77 -3.41
C ASP A 48 1.33 14.21 -3.89
N GLU A 49 2.31 13.30 -3.85
CA GLU A 49 3.68 13.56 -4.32
C GLU A 49 3.94 12.98 -5.71
N HIS A 50 3.00 12.20 -6.26
CA HIS A 50 3.17 11.51 -7.55
C HIS A 50 1.95 11.74 -8.43
N ASN A 51 2.07 12.66 -9.38
CA ASN A 51 0.96 13.01 -10.29
C ASN A 51 0.47 11.78 -11.05
N GLY A 52 -0.86 11.59 -11.01
CA GLY A 52 -1.50 10.51 -11.77
C GLY A 52 -1.43 9.13 -11.13
N LEU A 53 -0.65 8.97 -10.06
CA LEU A 53 -0.48 7.67 -9.43
C LEU A 53 -1.77 7.14 -8.81
N ARG A 54 -2.53 8.01 -8.13
CA ARG A 54 -3.82 7.62 -7.54
C ARG A 54 -4.75 6.99 -8.57
N LYS A 55 -4.86 7.64 -9.72
CA LYS A 55 -5.75 7.17 -10.79
C LYS A 55 -5.34 5.78 -11.27
N GLN A 56 -4.04 5.55 -11.42
CA GLN A 56 -3.52 4.26 -11.87
C GLN A 56 -3.78 3.15 -10.85
N ILE A 57 -3.58 3.44 -9.57
CA ILE A 57 -3.79 2.44 -8.52
C ILE A 57 -5.28 2.14 -8.35
N VAL A 58 -6.13 3.15 -8.40
CA VAL A 58 -7.58 2.95 -8.35
C VAL A 58 -8.03 2.06 -9.52
N ALA A 59 -7.50 2.31 -10.72
CA ALA A 59 -7.84 1.51 -11.90
C ALA A 59 -7.42 0.04 -11.72
N ALA A 60 -6.29 -0.20 -11.06
CA ALA A 60 -5.78 -1.56 -10.86
C ALA A 60 -6.52 -2.32 -9.76
N THR A 61 -6.94 -1.63 -8.70
CA THR A 61 -7.45 -2.28 -7.49
C THR A 61 -8.95 -2.12 -7.29
N GLY A 62 -9.53 -1.06 -7.86
CA GLY A 62 -10.91 -0.68 -7.56
C GLY A 62 -11.06 -0.02 -6.19
N HIS A 63 -10.00 0.14 -5.45
CA HIS A 63 -10.01 0.69 -4.09
C HIS A 63 -9.73 2.19 -4.17
N ARG A 64 -10.69 3.00 -3.76
CA ARG A 64 -10.64 4.46 -3.98
C ARG A 64 -10.12 5.26 -2.82
N THR A 65 -9.95 4.65 -1.66
CA THR A 65 -9.53 5.35 -0.46
C THR A 65 -8.09 4.99 -0.10
N VAL A 66 -7.45 5.79 0.73
CA VAL A 66 -6.11 5.51 1.26
C VAL A 66 -6.22 5.12 2.73
N PRO A 67 -5.34 4.27 3.21
CA PRO A 67 -4.20 3.66 2.51
C PRO A 67 -4.63 2.52 1.59
N VAL A 68 -3.77 2.21 0.60
CA VAL A 68 -3.91 1.02 -0.24
C VAL A 68 -2.70 0.14 0.07
N VAL A 69 -2.94 -1.10 0.48
CA VAL A 69 -1.90 -1.95 1.05
C VAL A 69 -1.74 -3.25 0.27
N PHE A 70 -0.49 -3.58 -0.04
CA PHE A 70 -0.12 -4.86 -0.66
C PHE A 70 0.88 -5.57 0.24
N ASP A 71 0.69 -6.88 0.41
CA ASP A 71 1.70 -7.75 1.01
C ASP A 71 2.66 -8.17 -0.11
N ILE A 72 3.93 -7.82 0.03
CA ILE A 72 4.93 -8.13 -0.99
C ILE A 72 6.03 -9.05 -0.47
N ARG A 73 5.75 -9.79 0.58
CA ARG A 73 6.71 -10.75 1.15
C ARG A 73 6.90 -11.98 0.26
N GLU A 74 5.91 -12.29 -0.57
CA GLU A 74 5.98 -13.42 -1.49
C GLU A 74 6.31 -12.92 -2.91
N ASN A 75 6.36 -13.83 -3.87
CA ASN A 75 6.77 -13.50 -5.24
C ASN A 75 5.86 -12.53 -5.96
N GLU A 76 4.56 -12.56 -5.63
CA GLU A 76 3.58 -11.67 -6.25
C GLU A 76 2.92 -10.80 -5.20
N PRO A 77 2.68 -9.50 -5.52
CA PRO A 77 1.97 -8.62 -4.61
C PRO A 77 0.56 -9.13 -4.34
N VAL A 78 0.17 -9.18 -3.08
CA VAL A 78 -1.19 -9.56 -2.69
C VAL A 78 -1.91 -8.30 -2.23
N PHE A 79 -2.98 -7.94 -2.93
CA PHE A 79 -3.78 -6.78 -2.55
C PHE A 79 -4.59 -7.09 -1.29
N ILE A 80 -4.43 -6.27 -0.27
CA ILE A 80 -5.14 -6.46 1.01
C ILE A 80 -6.33 -5.52 1.10
N GLY A 81 -6.14 -4.24 0.82
CA GLY A 81 -7.17 -3.21 0.95
C GLY A 81 -6.65 -2.04 1.75
N GLY A 82 -7.48 -1.53 2.66
CA GLY A 82 -7.15 -0.40 3.52
C GLY A 82 -6.70 -0.84 4.91
N PHE A 83 -6.87 0.06 5.87
CA PHE A 83 -6.43 -0.19 7.24
C PHE A 83 -7.19 -1.34 7.90
N ASP A 84 -8.52 -1.34 7.81
CA ASP A 84 -9.33 -2.38 8.47
C ASP A 84 -9.00 -3.76 7.93
N GLU A 85 -8.89 -3.88 6.61
CA GLU A 85 -8.54 -5.14 5.96
C GLU A 85 -7.16 -5.61 6.38
N THR A 86 -6.20 -4.70 6.46
CA THR A 86 -4.82 -5.05 6.86
C THR A 86 -4.79 -5.47 8.33
N ASN A 87 -5.53 -4.79 9.18
CA ASN A 87 -5.59 -5.15 10.60
C ASN A 87 -6.12 -6.58 10.78
N ARG A 88 -7.14 -6.96 10.02
CA ARG A 88 -7.68 -8.32 10.04
C ARG A 88 -6.70 -9.33 9.44
N TYR A 89 -6.03 -8.94 8.36
CA TYR A 89 -5.08 -9.79 7.64
C TYR A 89 -3.92 -10.21 8.55
N LEU A 90 -3.49 -9.32 9.43
CA LEU A 90 -2.33 -9.55 10.30
C LEU A 90 -2.66 -10.22 11.63
N LYS A 91 -3.93 -10.52 11.88
CA LYS A 91 -4.32 -11.22 13.10
C LYS A 91 -4.04 -12.70 13.06
#